data_72361720dd6183f0fa3ed332e36c3f14
#
_entry.id   72361720dd6183f0fa3ed332e36c3f14
#
_cell.length_a   1.000
_cell.length_b   1.000
_cell.length_c   1.000
_cell.angle_alpha   90.00
_cell.angle_beta   90.00
_cell.angle_gamma   90.00
#
_symmetry.space_group_name_H-M   'P 1'
#
loop_
_entity.id
_entity.type
_entity.pdbx_description
1 polymer ?
#
loop_
_entity_poly.entity_id
_entity_poly.type
_entity_poly.pdbx_seq_one_letter_code
_entity_poly.pdbx_strand_id
1 'polypeptide(L)'
;MRNERAEGAGPATRDEIEDFAADWYRKLDEHVATADIVPLVLDQGLEFVVPEATLRSRNEFGQWLVGGGGHPGVYNLFFDEVHTVRSVEVPPAGTSVPRVQVKVVVNWQARRWHPPAPRSQWIGFDAFQTWEMVRSPDTGKPVIARYVVDELRPMPGSPPL
;
A
#
# COMPACT_ATOMS: atom_id res chain seq x y z
N MET A 1 23.23 31.42 -5.80
CA MET A 1 22.42 30.37 -6.41
C MET A 1 21.85 29.51 -5.32
N ARG A 2 20.57 29.61 -5.11
CA ARG A 2 19.89 28.69 -4.21
C ARG A 2 19.91 27.30 -4.82
N ASN A 3 20.43 26.37 -4.05
CA ASN A 3 20.46 24.97 -4.45
C ASN A 3 19.06 24.39 -4.23
N GLU A 4 18.18 24.50 -5.22
CA GLU A 4 16.82 23.98 -5.16
C GLU A 4 16.76 22.45 -4.93
N ARG A 5 17.92 21.79 -4.99
CA ARG A 5 18.05 20.36 -4.70
C ARG A 5 18.08 20.03 -3.20
N ALA A 6 18.17 21.02 -2.33
CA ALA A 6 18.24 20.78 -0.89
C ALA A 6 16.85 20.69 -0.22
N GLU A 7 15.83 21.32 -0.82
CA GLU A 7 14.45 21.23 -0.36
C GLU A 7 13.84 19.93 -0.90
N GLY A 8 13.74 18.92 -0.06
CA GLY A 8 13.17 17.62 -0.43
C GLY A 8 14.19 16.47 -0.50
N ALA A 9 15.48 16.73 -0.25
CA ALA A 9 16.52 15.69 -0.22
C ALA A 9 16.55 14.89 1.09
N GLY A 10 15.83 15.34 2.12
CA GLY A 10 15.72 14.66 3.41
C GLY A 10 14.71 13.50 3.37
N PRO A 11 14.64 12.70 4.44
CA PRO A 11 13.67 11.64 4.55
C PRO A 11 12.23 12.20 4.48
N ALA A 12 11.29 11.36 4.09
CA ALA A 12 9.88 11.73 4.08
C ALA A 12 9.44 12.14 5.49
N THR A 13 8.71 13.23 5.58
CA THR A 13 8.21 13.75 6.85
C THR A 13 6.95 13.01 7.30
N ARG A 14 6.59 13.15 8.58
CA ARG A 14 5.35 12.60 9.12
C ARG A 14 4.12 13.04 8.33
N ASP A 15 3.99 14.34 8.06
CA ASP A 15 2.84 14.89 7.34
C ASP A 15 2.77 14.33 5.92
N GLU A 16 3.91 14.24 5.23
CA GLU A 16 3.96 13.63 3.91
C GLU A 16 3.52 12.17 3.94
N ILE A 17 3.93 11.40 4.94
CA ILE A 17 3.58 9.99 5.08
C ILE A 17 2.10 9.81 5.42
N GLU A 18 1.54 10.64 6.30
CA GLU A 18 0.12 10.61 6.63
C GLU A 18 -0.74 10.93 5.39
N ASP A 19 -0.36 11.96 4.63
CA ASP A 19 -1.03 12.33 3.38
C ASP A 19 -0.91 11.19 2.34
N PHE A 20 0.26 10.58 2.25
CA PHE A 20 0.49 9.44 1.37
C PHE A 20 -0.43 8.27 1.73
N ALA A 21 -0.52 7.92 3.01
CA ALA A 21 -1.36 6.81 3.46
C ALA A 21 -2.84 7.05 3.12
N ALA A 22 -3.34 8.25 3.33
CA ALA A 22 -4.71 8.62 2.98
C ALA A 22 -4.97 8.49 1.48
N ASP A 23 -4.07 8.99 0.64
CA ASP A 23 -4.17 8.92 -0.81
C ASP A 23 -4.05 7.47 -1.34
N TRP A 24 -3.13 6.70 -0.77
CA TRP A 24 -2.92 5.29 -1.08
C TRP A 24 -4.20 4.47 -0.92
N TYR A 25 -4.81 4.55 0.24
CA TYR A 25 -6.01 3.77 0.53
C TYR A 25 -7.24 4.28 -0.23
N ARG A 26 -7.37 5.58 -0.44
CA ARG A 26 -8.42 6.13 -1.30
C ARG A 26 -8.32 5.55 -2.72
N LYS A 27 -7.12 5.49 -3.27
CA LYS A 27 -6.88 4.93 -4.62
C LYS A 27 -7.21 3.44 -4.68
N LEU A 28 -6.84 2.68 -3.66
CA LEU A 28 -7.20 1.26 -3.59
C LEU A 28 -8.72 1.07 -3.48
N ASP A 29 -9.40 1.85 -2.65
CA ASP A 29 -10.85 1.75 -2.48
C ASP A 29 -11.61 2.10 -3.76
N GLU A 30 -11.15 3.09 -4.49
CA GLU A 30 -11.76 3.54 -5.74
C GLU A 30 -11.39 2.67 -6.94
N HIS A 31 -10.48 1.70 -6.79
CA HIS A 31 -9.96 0.90 -7.89
C HIS A 31 -9.49 1.78 -9.06
N VAL A 32 -8.65 2.77 -8.76
CA VAL A 32 -8.13 3.68 -9.78
C VAL A 32 -7.34 2.92 -10.85
N ALA A 33 -7.22 3.53 -12.03
CA ALA A 33 -6.37 2.99 -13.09
C ALA A 33 -4.93 2.77 -12.59
N THR A 34 -4.26 1.74 -13.09
CA THR A 34 -2.90 1.42 -12.67
C THR A 34 -1.93 2.59 -12.83
N ALA A 35 -2.11 3.41 -13.86
CA ALA A 35 -1.29 4.61 -14.07
C ALA A 35 -1.35 5.62 -12.91
N ASP A 36 -2.42 5.57 -12.10
CA ASP A 36 -2.63 6.50 -10.99
C ASP A 36 -2.11 5.97 -9.65
N ILE A 37 -1.81 4.69 -9.53
CA ILE A 37 -1.34 4.09 -8.28
C ILE A 37 0.04 3.43 -8.39
N VAL A 38 0.37 2.82 -9.51
CA VAL A 38 1.68 2.17 -9.72
C VAL A 38 2.86 3.10 -9.43
N PRO A 39 2.81 4.40 -9.78
CA PRO A 39 3.91 5.32 -9.45
C PRO A 39 4.13 5.54 -7.95
N LEU A 40 3.21 5.10 -7.08
CA LEU A 40 3.35 5.23 -5.62
C LEU A 40 4.25 4.16 -5.00
N VAL A 41 4.70 3.18 -5.77
CA VAL A 41 5.66 2.18 -5.33
C VAL A 41 6.97 2.34 -6.10
N LEU A 42 8.07 1.96 -5.45
CA LEU A 42 9.39 1.94 -6.09
C LEU A 42 9.42 0.84 -7.16
N ASP A 43 10.14 1.07 -8.26
CA ASP A 43 10.30 0.04 -9.28
C ASP A 43 11.51 -0.86 -8.96
N GLN A 44 12.69 -0.28 -8.93
CA GLN A 44 13.93 -1.00 -8.61
C GLN A 44 14.07 -1.16 -7.10
N GLY A 45 14.09 -2.40 -6.62
CA GLY A 45 14.25 -2.72 -5.21
C GLY A 45 12.95 -2.74 -4.41
N LEU A 46 11.80 -2.78 -5.06
CA LEU A 46 10.52 -2.96 -4.40
C LEU A 46 10.44 -4.33 -3.72
N GLU A 47 9.91 -4.34 -2.51
CA GLU A 47 9.52 -5.56 -1.81
C GLU A 47 8.12 -5.37 -1.22
N PHE A 48 7.12 -5.87 -1.91
CA PHE A 48 5.72 -5.76 -1.54
C PHE A 48 5.19 -7.13 -1.15
N VAL A 49 5.10 -7.38 0.15
CA VAL A 49 4.78 -8.70 0.71
C VAL A 49 3.33 -8.73 1.15
N VAL A 50 2.55 -9.52 0.46
CA VAL A 50 1.15 -9.83 0.79
C VAL A 50 1.03 -11.33 1.08
N PRO A 51 -0.10 -11.81 1.66
CA PRO A 51 -0.22 -13.22 2.04
C PRO A 51 0.04 -14.21 0.90
N GLU A 52 -0.36 -13.85 -0.32
CA GLU A 52 -0.28 -14.76 -1.48
C GLU A 52 0.98 -14.59 -2.33
N ALA A 53 1.74 -13.49 -2.18
CA ALA A 53 2.86 -13.19 -3.08
C ALA A 53 3.84 -12.16 -2.51
N THR A 54 5.02 -12.10 -3.09
CA THR A 54 5.95 -10.98 -2.94
C THR A 54 6.16 -10.34 -4.30
N LEU A 55 5.84 -9.04 -4.40
CA LEU A 55 5.93 -8.28 -5.63
C LEU A 55 7.22 -7.45 -5.59
N ARG A 56 8.00 -7.49 -6.69
CA ARG A 56 9.34 -6.90 -6.71
C ARG A 56 9.53 -5.83 -7.77
N SER A 57 8.46 -5.47 -8.47
CA SER A 57 8.50 -4.43 -9.50
C SER A 57 7.15 -3.77 -9.66
N ARG A 58 7.13 -2.62 -10.32
CA ARG A 58 5.89 -1.95 -10.71
C ARG A 58 5.02 -2.82 -11.63
N ASN A 59 5.65 -3.58 -12.51
CA ASN A 59 4.94 -4.51 -13.40
C ASN A 59 4.20 -5.59 -12.60
N GLU A 60 4.88 -6.23 -11.64
CA GLU A 60 4.26 -7.23 -10.77
C GLU A 60 3.17 -6.63 -9.90
N PHE A 61 3.38 -5.42 -9.39
CA PHE A 61 2.36 -4.70 -8.61
C PHE A 61 1.12 -4.42 -9.45
N GLY A 62 1.28 -3.95 -10.68
CA GLY A 62 0.17 -3.74 -11.61
C GLY A 62 -0.59 -5.03 -11.93
N GLN A 63 0.10 -6.14 -12.15
CA GLN A 63 -0.52 -7.45 -12.36
C GLN A 63 -1.31 -7.92 -11.12
N TRP A 64 -0.80 -7.67 -9.94
CA TRP A 64 -1.50 -7.97 -8.70
C TRP A 64 -2.81 -7.19 -8.58
N LEU A 65 -2.83 -5.94 -9.07
CA LEU A 65 -4.05 -5.11 -9.05
C LEU A 65 -5.10 -5.58 -10.05
N VAL A 66 -4.72 -5.72 -11.33
CA VAL A 66 -5.69 -5.89 -12.42
C VAL A 66 -5.68 -7.29 -13.06
N GLY A 67 -4.75 -8.15 -12.65
CA GLY A 67 -4.57 -9.47 -13.21
C GLY A 67 -3.39 -9.56 -14.17
N GLY A 68 -2.84 -10.74 -14.29
CA GLY A 68 -1.67 -11.06 -15.12
C GLY A 68 -0.63 -11.85 -14.34
N GLY A 69 0.33 -12.47 -15.03
CA GLY A 69 1.39 -13.26 -14.40
C GLY A 69 0.86 -14.40 -13.52
N GLY A 70 -0.32 -14.94 -13.82
CA GLY A 70 -0.96 -15.98 -13.02
C GLY A 70 -1.80 -15.48 -11.85
N HIS A 71 -1.87 -14.17 -11.63
CA HIS A 71 -2.70 -13.57 -10.59
C HIS A 71 -4.05 -13.11 -11.16
N PRO A 72 -5.19 -13.33 -10.45
CA PRO A 72 -6.51 -12.92 -10.93
C PRO A 72 -6.74 -11.41 -10.89
N GLY A 73 -5.97 -10.66 -10.10
CA GLY A 73 -6.15 -9.24 -9.86
C GLY A 73 -7.06 -8.96 -8.67
N VAL A 74 -6.52 -8.23 -7.67
CA VAL A 74 -7.30 -7.93 -6.45
C VAL A 74 -8.52 -7.07 -6.75
N TYR A 75 -8.49 -6.23 -7.79
CA TYR A 75 -9.63 -5.46 -8.23
C TYR A 75 -10.80 -6.33 -8.73
N ASN A 76 -10.51 -7.56 -9.18
CA ASN A 76 -11.52 -8.49 -9.65
C ASN A 76 -12.09 -9.37 -8.53
N LEU A 77 -11.37 -9.51 -7.44
CA LEU A 77 -11.76 -10.36 -6.29
C LEU A 77 -12.45 -9.57 -5.19
N PHE A 78 -12.04 -8.34 -4.98
CA PHE A 78 -12.51 -7.48 -3.88
C PHE A 78 -13.16 -6.23 -4.44
N PHE A 79 -14.30 -5.87 -3.88
CA PHE A 79 -15.03 -4.67 -4.26
C PHE A 79 -15.80 -4.12 -3.06
N ASP A 80 -16.38 -2.93 -3.20
CA ASP A 80 -16.96 -2.17 -2.10
C ASP A 80 -15.96 -2.04 -0.95
N GLU A 81 -14.71 -1.77 -1.30
CA GLU A 81 -13.62 -1.70 -0.34
C GLU A 81 -13.65 -0.41 0.46
N VAL A 82 -13.43 -0.54 1.76
CA VAL A 82 -13.24 0.60 2.65
C VAL A 82 -12.02 0.32 3.53
N HIS A 83 -11.00 1.15 3.38
CA HIS A 83 -9.86 1.17 4.29
C HIS A 83 -9.99 2.35 5.24
N THR A 84 -9.95 2.07 6.53
CA THR A 84 -9.94 3.09 7.57
C THR A 84 -8.60 3.04 8.31
N VAL A 85 -7.77 4.05 8.12
CA VAL A 85 -6.48 4.15 8.80
C VAL A 85 -6.72 4.36 10.29
N ARG A 86 -6.22 3.45 11.11
CA ARG A 86 -6.34 3.51 12.58
C ARG A 86 -5.14 4.23 13.19
N SER A 87 -3.94 3.94 12.71
CA SER A 87 -2.72 4.60 13.17
C SER A 87 -1.63 4.58 12.12
N VAL A 88 -0.81 5.61 12.15
CA VAL A 88 0.43 5.72 11.37
C VAL A 88 1.51 6.17 12.34
N GLU A 89 2.46 5.29 12.63
CA GLU A 89 3.58 5.58 13.52
C GLU A 89 4.84 5.82 12.69
N VAL A 90 5.34 7.04 12.79
CA VAL A 90 6.57 7.49 12.10
C VAL A 90 7.63 7.76 13.18
N PRO A 91 8.88 7.27 13.01
CA PRO A 91 9.93 7.55 13.98
C PRO A 91 10.20 9.05 14.10
N PRO A 92 10.76 9.50 15.23
CA PRO A 92 11.09 10.92 15.44
C PRO A 92 11.98 11.47 14.33
N ALA A 93 11.78 12.75 13.99
CA ALA A 93 12.65 13.47 13.06
C ALA A 93 14.10 13.50 13.58
N GLY A 94 15.07 13.45 12.66
CA GLY A 94 16.50 13.52 12.99
C GLY A 94 17.29 12.26 12.66
N THR A 95 16.66 11.20 12.16
CA THR A 95 17.40 10.07 11.60
C THR A 95 17.89 10.42 10.21
N SER A 96 19.19 10.23 9.96
CA SER A 96 19.81 10.53 8.66
C SER A 96 19.62 9.42 7.61
N VAL A 97 18.83 8.40 7.93
CA VAL A 97 18.57 7.28 7.02
C VAL A 97 17.57 7.67 5.93
N PRO A 98 17.87 7.38 4.66
CA PRO A 98 16.99 7.72 3.55
C PRO A 98 15.69 6.91 3.54
N ARG A 99 15.63 5.78 4.24
CA ARG A 99 14.43 4.94 4.37
C ARG A 99 13.76 5.20 5.72
N VAL A 100 12.49 5.55 5.68
CA VAL A 100 11.69 5.76 6.88
C VAL A 100 10.83 4.52 7.10
N GLN A 101 11.01 3.85 8.22
CA GLN A 101 10.17 2.73 8.62
C GLN A 101 8.89 3.26 9.27
N VAL A 102 7.75 2.81 8.79
CA VAL A 102 6.43 3.26 9.22
C VAL A 102 5.62 2.05 9.68
N LYS A 103 4.97 2.16 10.83
CA LYS A 103 3.99 1.18 11.29
C LYS A 103 2.60 1.68 10.99
N VAL A 104 1.82 0.89 10.27
CA VAL A 104 0.46 1.25 9.86
C VAL A 104 -0.51 0.20 10.36
N VAL A 105 -1.58 0.66 10.98
CA VAL A 105 -2.74 -0.19 11.30
C VAL A 105 -3.92 0.35 10.53
N VAL A 106 -4.53 -0.50 9.73
CA VAL A 106 -5.68 -0.14 8.90
C VAL A 106 -6.78 -1.19 9.06
N ASN A 107 -8.02 -0.72 9.21
CA ASN A 107 -9.19 -1.58 9.12
C ASN A 107 -9.60 -1.68 7.66
N TRP A 108 -9.68 -2.89 7.14
CA TRP A 108 -10.08 -3.17 5.78
C TRP A 108 -11.35 -4.00 5.75
N GLN A 109 -12.36 -3.49 5.09
CA GLN A 109 -13.61 -4.19 4.84
C GLN A 109 -13.89 -4.22 3.35
N ALA A 110 -14.41 -5.32 2.86
CA ALA A 110 -14.69 -5.52 1.45
C ALA A 110 -15.73 -6.61 1.24
N ARG A 111 -16.14 -6.75 0.01
CA ARG A 111 -16.84 -7.94 -0.47
C ARG A 111 -15.88 -8.73 -1.34
N ARG A 112 -15.79 -10.02 -1.09
CA ARG A 112 -14.97 -10.95 -1.86
C ARG A 112 -15.85 -11.80 -2.75
N TRP A 113 -15.44 -11.94 -4.01
CA TRP A 113 -16.13 -12.79 -4.95
C TRP A 113 -15.15 -13.72 -5.65
N HIS A 114 -15.46 -15.01 -5.62
CA HIS A 114 -14.75 -16.03 -6.37
C HIS A 114 -15.69 -16.60 -7.44
N PRO A 115 -15.44 -16.32 -8.73
CA PRO A 115 -16.21 -16.93 -9.80
C PRO A 115 -16.13 -18.47 -9.76
N PRO A 116 -17.18 -19.21 -10.03
CA PRO A 116 -18.54 -18.80 -10.41
C PRO A 116 -19.53 -18.70 -9.25
N ALA A 117 -19.09 -18.37 -8.04
CA ALA A 117 -19.97 -18.26 -6.88
C ALA A 117 -21.15 -17.32 -7.17
N PRO A 118 -22.38 -17.65 -6.76
CA PRO A 118 -23.56 -16.83 -7.05
C PRO A 118 -23.63 -15.55 -6.20
N ARG A 119 -22.84 -15.46 -5.14
CA ARG A 119 -22.86 -14.33 -4.21
C ARG A 119 -21.45 -13.97 -3.78
N SER A 120 -21.26 -12.69 -3.51
CA SER A 120 -20.09 -12.20 -2.81
C SER A 120 -20.23 -12.38 -1.30
N GLN A 121 -19.12 -12.34 -0.59
CA GLN A 121 -19.05 -12.52 0.85
C GLN A 121 -18.37 -11.29 1.48
N TRP A 122 -18.97 -10.74 2.52
CA TRP A 122 -18.31 -9.71 3.31
C TRP A 122 -17.11 -10.29 4.06
N ILE A 123 -16.02 -9.54 4.07
CA ILE A 123 -14.83 -9.78 4.87
C ILE A 123 -14.42 -8.50 5.59
N GLY A 124 -13.76 -8.65 6.73
CA GLY A 124 -13.21 -7.51 7.45
C GLY A 124 -12.02 -7.92 8.30
N PHE A 125 -10.97 -7.10 8.25
CA PHE A 125 -9.72 -7.36 8.96
C PHE A 125 -9.14 -6.07 9.51
N ASP A 126 -8.43 -6.19 10.63
CA ASP A 126 -7.46 -5.20 11.04
C ASP A 126 -6.09 -5.67 10.54
N ALA A 127 -5.49 -4.89 9.66
CA ALA A 127 -4.20 -5.19 9.06
C ALA A 127 -3.10 -4.42 9.76
N PHE A 128 -2.12 -5.15 10.27
CA PHE A 128 -0.92 -4.60 10.89
C PHE A 128 0.21 -4.68 9.88
N GLN A 129 0.77 -3.54 9.54
CA GLN A 129 1.70 -3.42 8.44
C GLN A 129 2.97 -2.68 8.83
N THR A 130 4.05 -3.02 8.15
CA THR A 130 5.31 -2.29 8.21
C THR A 130 5.64 -1.82 6.80
N TRP A 131 5.85 -0.51 6.66
CA TRP A 131 6.28 0.10 5.40
C TRP A 131 7.69 0.66 5.54
N GLU A 132 8.43 0.67 4.45
CA GLU A 132 9.61 1.52 4.29
C GLU A 132 9.33 2.50 3.17
N MET A 133 9.46 3.79 3.47
CA MET A 133 9.24 4.88 2.55
C MET A 133 10.56 5.49 2.13
N VAL A 134 10.68 5.79 0.86
CA VAL A 134 11.81 6.52 0.28
C VAL A 134 11.28 7.64 -0.60
N ARG A 135 12.14 8.56 -1.00
CA ARG A 135 11.79 9.51 -2.05
C ARG A 135 12.00 8.87 -3.42
N SER A 136 11.01 9.02 -4.29
CA SER A 136 11.12 8.56 -5.67
C SER A 136 12.30 9.24 -6.37
N PRO A 137 13.16 8.50 -7.06
CA PRO A 137 14.22 9.10 -7.86
C PRO A 137 13.68 9.95 -9.03
N ASP A 138 12.43 9.72 -9.43
CA ASP A 138 11.81 10.41 -10.56
C ASP A 138 11.15 11.73 -10.15
N THR A 139 10.50 11.76 -8.98
CA THR A 139 9.65 12.89 -8.57
C THR A 139 10.11 13.57 -7.28
N GLY A 140 10.94 12.91 -6.47
CA GLY A 140 11.29 13.37 -5.13
C GLY A 140 10.18 13.22 -4.09
N LYS A 141 9.02 12.71 -4.48
CA LYS A 141 7.89 12.46 -3.58
C LYS A 141 8.05 11.13 -2.85
N PRO A 142 7.45 10.98 -1.66
CA PRO A 142 7.47 9.70 -0.96
C PRO A 142 6.80 8.59 -1.77
N VAL A 143 7.44 7.43 -1.78
CA VAL A 143 6.90 6.19 -2.36
C VAL A 143 7.21 5.01 -1.45
N ILE A 144 6.47 3.92 -1.61
CA ILE A 144 6.71 2.67 -0.88
C ILE A 144 7.86 1.92 -1.53
N ALA A 145 8.91 1.65 -0.75
CA ALA A 145 10.00 0.74 -1.13
C ALA A 145 9.76 -0.67 -0.58
N ARG A 146 9.19 -0.75 0.62
CA ARG A 146 8.84 -2.02 1.26
C ARG A 146 7.45 -1.90 1.89
N TYR A 147 6.62 -2.92 1.68
CA TYR A 147 5.28 -3.03 2.22
C TYR A 147 5.10 -4.46 2.70
N VAL A 148 4.86 -4.64 3.98
CA VAL A 148 4.68 -5.97 4.58
C VAL A 148 3.40 -5.98 5.38
N VAL A 149 2.52 -6.92 5.06
CA VAL A 149 1.38 -7.25 5.92
C VAL A 149 1.87 -8.23 6.98
N ASP A 150 2.10 -7.75 8.19
CA ASP A 150 2.61 -8.55 9.29
C ASP A 150 1.54 -9.46 9.88
N GLU A 151 0.32 -8.95 9.99
CA GLU A 151 -0.82 -9.67 10.55
C GLU A 151 -2.13 -9.17 9.96
N LEU A 152 -3.01 -10.10 9.63
CA LEU A 152 -4.41 -9.83 9.30
C LEU A 152 -5.27 -10.44 10.42
N ARG A 153 -5.83 -9.58 11.26
CA ARG A 153 -6.69 -10.01 12.36
C ARG A 153 -8.16 -9.91 11.94
N PRO A 154 -8.89 -11.04 11.86
CA PRO A 154 -10.29 -10.99 11.44
C PRO A 154 -11.14 -10.17 12.41
N MET A 155 -12.03 -9.35 11.86
CA MET A 155 -13.11 -8.77 12.63
C MET A 155 -14.10 -9.85 13.06
N PRO A 156 -14.85 -9.67 14.18
CA PRO A 156 -15.90 -10.59 14.57
C PRO A 156 -16.85 -10.88 13.42
N GLY A 157 -17.05 -12.16 13.10
CA GLY A 157 -17.93 -12.61 12.03
C GLY A 157 -17.28 -12.63 10.65
N SER A 158 -16.04 -12.16 10.49
CA SER A 158 -15.34 -12.26 9.20
C SER A 158 -14.85 -13.68 8.96
N PRO A 159 -15.11 -14.25 7.77
CA PRO A 159 -14.43 -15.47 7.38
C PRO A 159 -12.93 -15.20 7.16
N PRO A 160 -12.09 -16.24 7.14
CA PRO A 160 -10.68 -16.09 6.80
C PRO A 160 -10.50 -15.66 5.34
N LEU A 161 -9.38 -15.04 5.07
CA LEU A 161 -9.04 -14.59 3.73
C LEU A 161 -8.65 -15.76 2.82
#